data_3f7cd809053aabd53bee70fb526d681c
#
_entry.id   3f7cd809053aabd53bee70fb526d681c
#
_cell.length_a   1.000
_cell.length_b   1.000
_cell.length_c   1.000
_cell.angle_alpha   90.00
_cell.angle_beta   90.00
_cell.angle_gamma   90.00
#
_symmetry.space_group_name_H-M   'P 1'
#
loop_
_entity.id
_entity.type
_entity.pdbx_description
1 polymer ?
#
loop_
_entity_poly.entity_id
_entity_poly.type
_entity_poly.pdbx_seq_one_letter_code
_entity_poly.pdbx_strand_id
1 'polypeptide(L)'
;MLNRILTLGALCLIVLSCTPTDSGASGAPNDNTTKMEPDYSNIDEETLDYLGITDPEHLSAASKRALAWPEGSRSNRWFIEYKTFDLKGDFAYEEGVVRRDPSAVIKVGDTYYTWYSRSTGPSQGFGGDIATEKVFPWDRCDIWYATSKDGWTWKEEGLAVARGEKGTFDDRSVFTVECLPHDGKYYLTYQTVGGRYEVRVKNQVGMAWSENPDGPWTKLDEPILSPADNGVWKGTAQDRFAVEKKGDFDSHKVHDPCLMAYNDKFYLYYKGEQMGEEITFGGRQIRHGVAIADNPLGPYVKSKYNPISNSGHEICVWHHDGGIAALVTTDGPEKNTIQWAPDGINFEIKSYVPGAPHAIGLLRENDDSDDPLKIMEWGLTHKYVSYDYQIIRRFEGARKERHRAKGVKTE
;
A
#
# COMPACT_ATOMS: atom_id res chain seq x y z
N MET A 1 41.44 -2.06 25.16
CA MET A 1 41.98 -3.41 25.04
C MET A 1 41.00 -4.25 24.27
N LEU A 2 41.39 -4.55 23.13
CA LEU A 2 41.04 -5.53 22.11
C LEU A 2 40.53 -6.86 22.67
N ASN A 3 39.42 -7.38 22.09
CA ASN A 3 39.45 -8.71 21.53
C ASN A 3 38.32 -8.92 20.53
N ARG A 4 38.72 -9.11 19.28
CA ARG A 4 37.93 -9.64 18.16
C ARG A 4 37.78 -11.14 18.35
N ILE A 5 36.58 -11.68 18.13
CA ILE A 5 36.43 -13.11 17.77
C ILE A 5 35.61 -13.17 16.48
N LEU A 6 36.32 -13.52 15.41
CA LEU A 6 35.74 -14.04 14.16
C LEU A 6 35.30 -15.47 14.40
N THR A 7 34.11 -15.84 14.03
CA THR A 7 33.73 -17.24 13.85
C THR A 7 33.19 -17.43 12.43
N LEU A 8 33.97 -18.12 11.61
CA LEU A 8 33.55 -18.72 10.34
C LEU A 8 32.55 -19.84 10.63
N GLY A 9 31.38 -19.78 10.04
CA GLY A 9 30.41 -20.87 10.02
C GLY A 9 30.39 -21.52 8.64
N ALA A 10 30.71 -22.80 8.60
CA ALA A 10 30.79 -23.62 7.40
C ALA A 10 29.41 -23.85 6.74
N LEU A 11 29.41 -23.73 5.42
CA LEU A 11 28.31 -24.07 4.53
C LEU A 11 28.26 -25.59 4.34
N CYS A 12 27.25 -26.27 4.91
CA CYS A 12 26.96 -27.67 4.59
C CYS A 12 26.03 -27.76 3.41
N LEU A 13 26.53 -28.14 2.24
CA LEU A 13 25.73 -28.59 1.10
C LEU A 13 25.23 -30.02 1.41
N ILE A 14 23.91 -30.17 1.56
CA ILE A 14 23.27 -31.49 1.54
C ILE A 14 22.74 -31.72 0.14
N VAL A 15 23.38 -32.63 -0.60
CA VAL A 15 22.88 -33.15 -1.87
C VAL A 15 21.95 -34.32 -1.53
N LEU A 16 20.64 -34.12 -1.72
CA LEU A 16 19.67 -35.23 -1.69
C LEU A 16 19.49 -35.76 -3.11
N SER A 17 19.98 -36.98 -3.32
CA SER A 17 19.67 -37.76 -4.51
C SER A 17 18.29 -38.42 -4.34
N CYS A 18 17.33 -38.04 -5.15
CA CYS A 18 16.06 -38.77 -5.29
C CYS A 18 16.12 -39.70 -6.50
N THR A 19 16.02 -40.99 -6.25
CA THR A 19 15.71 -42.00 -7.26
C THR A 19 14.19 -42.01 -7.51
N PRO A 20 13.71 -42.15 -8.76
CA PRO A 20 12.28 -42.22 -9.04
C PRO A 20 11.75 -43.64 -8.79
N THR A 21 10.68 -43.76 -8.00
CA THR A 21 9.81 -44.93 -8.00
C THR A 21 8.57 -44.64 -8.82
N ASP A 22 8.42 -45.47 -9.81
CA ASP A 22 7.28 -45.53 -10.74
C ASP A 22 6.03 -46.07 -10.04
N SER A 23 4.90 -45.37 -10.07
CA SER A 23 3.58 -45.97 -9.92
C SER A 23 2.42 -45.05 -10.35
N GLY A 24 1.74 -45.40 -11.41
CA GLY A 24 0.28 -45.33 -11.50
C GLY A 24 -0.34 -44.06 -12.07
N ALA A 25 -0.75 -44.16 -13.31
CA ALA A 25 -1.56 -43.22 -14.06
C ALA A 25 -2.88 -42.84 -13.38
N SER A 26 -3.20 -41.55 -13.32
CA SER A 26 -4.57 -41.03 -13.39
C SER A 26 -4.56 -39.71 -14.16
N GLY A 27 -5.40 -39.61 -15.18
CA GLY A 27 -5.38 -38.59 -16.22
C GLY A 27 -5.51 -37.18 -15.71
N ALA A 28 -4.54 -36.35 -16.04
CA ALA A 28 -4.65 -34.91 -16.01
C ALA A 28 -5.38 -34.43 -17.28
N PRO A 29 -6.21 -33.38 -17.23
CA PRO A 29 -6.78 -32.78 -18.42
C PRO A 29 -5.67 -32.25 -19.32
N ASN A 30 -5.67 -32.61 -20.57
CA ASN A 30 -4.82 -32.10 -21.64
C ASN A 30 -5.08 -30.57 -21.79
N ASP A 31 -4.33 -29.75 -21.16
CA ASP A 31 -4.23 -28.34 -21.49
C ASP A 31 -3.23 -28.17 -22.65
N ASN A 32 -3.74 -28.47 -23.84
CA ASN A 32 -3.04 -28.24 -25.11
C ASN A 32 -3.25 -26.78 -25.57
N THR A 33 -2.99 -25.80 -24.71
CA THR A 33 -2.64 -24.47 -25.18
C THR A 33 -1.18 -24.53 -25.61
N THR A 34 -0.92 -24.84 -26.87
CA THR A 34 0.34 -24.56 -27.53
C THR A 34 0.57 -23.04 -27.38
N LYS A 35 1.39 -22.62 -26.38
CA LYS A 35 1.92 -21.27 -26.36
C LYS A 35 2.65 -21.09 -27.69
N MET A 36 2.08 -20.27 -28.59
CA MET A 36 2.77 -19.86 -29.80
C MET A 36 4.10 -19.21 -29.36
N GLU A 37 5.21 -19.70 -29.89
CA GLU A 37 6.50 -19.07 -29.71
C GLU A 37 6.40 -17.66 -30.30
N PRO A 38 6.91 -16.62 -29.62
CA PRO A 38 6.90 -15.27 -30.17
C PRO A 38 7.62 -15.21 -31.50
N ASP A 39 7.04 -14.50 -32.47
CA ASP A 39 7.68 -14.26 -33.77
C ASP A 39 8.76 -13.17 -33.61
N TYR A 40 10.03 -13.54 -33.74
CA TYR A 40 11.17 -12.66 -33.65
C TYR A 40 11.66 -12.14 -35.03
N SER A 41 10.92 -12.39 -36.11
CA SER A 41 11.36 -12.07 -37.48
C SER A 41 11.30 -10.57 -37.84
N ASN A 42 10.60 -9.75 -37.05
CA ASN A 42 10.34 -8.34 -37.35
C ASN A 42 10.75 -7.40 -36.19
N ILE A 43 11.96 -7.56 -35.67
CA ILE A 43 12.48 -6.68 -34.63
C ILE A 43 13.08 -5.45 -35.31
N ASP A 44 12.70 -4.24 -34.88
CA ASP A 44 13.26 -3.02 -35.43
C ASP A 44 14.73 -2.79 -35.01
N GLU A 45 15.46 -2.08 -35.86
CA GLU A 45 16.89 -1.83 -35.69
C GLU A 45 17.22 -1.08 -34.38
N GLU A 46 16.31 -0.17 -33.94
CA GLU A 46 16.49 0.60 -32.71
C GLU A 46 16.39 -0.31 -31.47
N THR A 47 15.47 -1.31 -31.49
CA THR A 47 15.35 -2.32 -30.43
C THR A 47 16.58 -3.23 -30.38
N LEU A 48 17.09 -3.65 -31.55
CA LEU A 48 18.29 -4.49 -31.64
C LEU A 48 19.52 -3.73 -31.10
N ASP A 49 19.70 -2.47 -31.50
CA ASP A 49 20.77 -1.60 -31.00
C ASP A 49 20.67 -1.37 -29.48
N TYR A 50 19.47 -1.09 -28.99
CA TYR A 50 19.23 -0.89 -27.56
C TYR A 50 19.59 -2.12 -26.72
N LEU A 51 19.30 -3.31 -27.23
CA LEU A 51 19.61 -4.59 -26.56
C LEU A 51 21.03 -5.09 -26.87
N GLY A 52 21.75 -4.42 -27.77
CA GLY A 52 23.09 -4.85 -28.22
C GLY A 52 23.06 -6.17 -29.00
N ILE A 53 21.96 -6.44 -29.71
CA ILE A 53 21.79 -7.65 -30.53
C ILE A 53 22.33 -7.37 -31.91
N THR A 54 23.45 -8.00 -32.26
CA THR A 54 24.12 -7.80 -33.56
C THR A 54 23.70 -8.80 -34.62
N ASP A 55 23.07 -9.90 -34.23
CA ASP A 55 22.60 -10.97 -35.12
C ASP A 55 21.17 -11.39 -34.74
N PRO A 56 20.15 -10.84 -35.40
CA PRO A 56 18.75 -11.15 -35.10
C PRO A 56 18.33 -12.55 -35.52
N GLU A 57 19.07 -13.24 -36.38
CA GLU A 57 18.78 -14.61 -36.79
C GLU A 57 19.21 -15.63 -35.73
N HIS A 58 20.14 -15.26 -34.85
CA HIS A 58 20.73 -16.14 -33.84
C HIS A 58 20.55 -15.58 -32.41
N LEU A 59 19.31 -15.48 -31.96
CA LEU A 59 19.01 -14.95 -30.65
C LEU A 59 19.31 -15.95 -29.52
N SER A 60 20.13 -15.51 -28.57
CA SER A 60 20.34 -16.26 -27.33
C SER A 60 19.05 -16.34 -26.49
N ALA A 61 18.99 -17.28 -25.54
CA ALA A 61 17.88 -17.36 -24.60
C ALA A 61 17.73 -16.05 -23.77
N ALA A 62 18.83 -15.33 -23.50
CA ALA A 62 18.79 -14.04 -22.84
C ALA A 62 18.17 -12.96 -23.73
N SER A 63 18.56 -12.90 -25.01
CA SER A 63 17.99 -11.97 -25.99
C SER A 63 16.50 -12.22 -26.20
N LYS A 64 16.10 -13.48 -26.34
CA LYS A 64 14.67 -13.87 -26.45
C LYS A 64 13.88 -13.44 -25.23
N ARG A 65 14.39 -13.61 -24.00
CA ARG A 65 13.74 -13.12 -22.78
C ARG A 65 13.61 -11.59 -22.75
N ALA A 66 14.62 -10.87 -23.22
CA ALA A 66 14.60 -9.41 -23.27
C ALA A 66 13.57 -8.89 -24.29
N LEU A 67 13.43 -9.54 -25.43
CA LEU A 67 12.46 -9.23 -26.49
C LEU A 67 11.04 -9.62 -26.12
N ALA A 68 10.87 -10.78 -25.51
CA ALA A 68 9.58 -11.30 -25.00
C ALA A 68 9.35 -10.87 -23.55
N TRP A 69 9.78 -9.68 -23.15
CA TRP A 69 9.65 -9.20 -21.79
C TRP A 69 8.20 -9.37 -21.33
N PRO A 70 7.95 -10.10 -20.25
CA PRO A 70 6.60 -10.44 -19.84
C PRO A 70 5.77 -9.19 -19.57
N GLU A 71 4.44 -9.31 -19.69
CA GLU A 71 3.52 -8.32 -19.13
C GLU A 71 3.96 -7.97 -17.71
N GLY A 72 3.95 -6.68 -17.37
CA GLY A 72 4.58 -6.22 -16.13
C GLY A 72 6.02 -5.70 -16.31
N SER A 73 6.54 -5.69 -17.54
CA SER A 73 7.82 -5.06 -17.84
C SER A 73 7.75 -3.54 -17.82
N ARG A 74 8.94 -2.90 -17.76
CA ARG A 74 9.08 -1.43 -17.81
C ARG A 74 8.58 -0.78 -19.10
N SER A 75 8.17 -1.53 -20.10
CA SER A 75 7.69 -1.03 -21.39
C SER A 75 6.17 -1.08 -21.55
N ASN A 76 5.44 -1.66 -20.61
CA ASN A 76 3.99 -1.77 -20.73
C ASN A 76 3.24 -0.52 -20.24
N ARG A 77 1.94 -0.44 -20.54
CA ARG A 77 1.08 0.70 -20.19
C ARG A 77 0.88 0.90 -18.67
N TRP A 78 1.24 -0.09 -17.86
CA TRP A 78 1.15 -0.08 -16.40
C TRP A 78 2.47 0.31 -15.73
N PHE A 79 3.49 0.72 -16.47
CA PHE A 79 4.75 1.17 -15.91
C PHE A 79 4.84 2.70 -15.86
N ILE A 80 5.29 3.21 -14.72
CA ILE A 80 5.50 4.63 -14.48
C ILE A 80 6.72 4.83 -13.57
N GLU A 81 7.47 5.90 -13.80
CA GLU A 81 8.55 6.35 -12.93
C GLU A 81 8.07 7.54 -12.09
N TYR A 82 8.61 7.71 -10.91
CA TYR A 82 8.18 8.74 -9.98
C TYR A 82 9.31 9.70 -9.64
N LYS A 83 8.94 10.96 -9.44
CA LYS A 83 9.78 11.98 -8.83
C LYS A 83 9.02 12.61 -7.67
N THR A 84 9.73 13.01 -6.63
CA THR A 84 9.13 13.67 -5.48
C THR A 84 9.71 15.06 -5.30
N PHE A 85 8.87 16.00 -4.85
CA PHE A 85 9.18 17.41 -4.73
C PHE A 85 8.71 17.92 -3.36
N ASP A 86 9.46 18.87 -2.82
CA ASP A 86 9.07 19.56 -1.59
C ASP A 86 7.92 20.52 -1.89
N LEU A 87 6.99 20.62 -0.95
CA LEU A 87 5.83 21.50 -1.01
C LEU A 87 6.14 22.84 -0.34
N LYS A 88 5.24 23.81 -0.57
CA LYS A 88 5.29 25.15 -0.02
C LYS A 88 4.12 25.38 0.95
N GLY A 89 4.15 26.53 1.62
CA GLY A 89 3.16 26.88 2.63
C GLY A 89 3.37 26.05 3.89
N ASP A 90 2.29 25.64 4.53
CA ASP A 90 2.34 24.93 5.82
C ASP A 90 2.81 23.47 5.69
N PHE A 91 2.94 22.96 4.46
CA PHE A 91 3.56 21.65 4.22
C PHE A 91 5.09 21.71 4.07
N ALA A 92 5.69 22.89 4.13
CA ALA A 92 7.13 23.01 4.31
C ALA A 92 7.56 22.40 5.66
N TYR A 93 8.84 21.98 5.72
CA TYR A 93 9.38 21.42 6.96
C TYR A 93 9.25 22.41 8.12
N GLU A 94 8.73 21.91 9.23
CA GLU A 94 8.62 22.62 10.49
C GLU A 94 9.17 21.72 11.61
N GLU A 95 10.16 22.22 12.34
CA GLU A 95 10.77 21.45 13.43
C GLU A 95 9.74 21.17 14.53
N GLY A 96 9.73 19.94 15.02
CA GLY A 96 8.82 19.51 16.07
C GLY A 96 7.43 19.11 15.60
N VAL A 97 7.12 19.24 14.30
CA VAL A 97 5.83 18.86 13.73
C VAL A 97 5.98 17.67 12.77
N VAL A 98 5.13 16.67 12.95
CA VAL A 98 5.00 15.52 12.05
C VAL A 98 3.75 15.71 11.21
N ARG A 99 3.91 15.64 9.88
CA ARG A 99 2.82 15.57 8.89
C ARG A 99 3.08 14.38 7.99
N ARG A 100 2.16 13.42 8.00
CA ARG A 100 2.35 12.14 7.31
C ARG A 100 1.04 11.55 6.82
N ASP A 101 1.13 10.48 6.00
CA ASP A 101 0.03 9.68 5.49
C ASP A 101 -1.10 10.54 4.93
N PRO A 102 -0.83 11.32 3.87
CA PRO A 102 -1.87 12.10 3.24
C PRO A 102 -2.91 11.18 2.61
N SER A 103 -4.19 11.52 2.78
CA SER A 103 -5.30 10.90 2.05
C SER A 103 -5.20 11.17 0.55
N ALA A 104 -6.09 10.59 -0.22
CA ALA A 104 -6.36 11.03 -1.57
C ALA A 104 -6.57 12.56 -1.60
N VAL A 105 -6.09 13.18 -2.69
CA VAL A 105 -6.38 14.59 -3.01
C VAL A 105 -7.69 14.63 -3.76
N ILE A 106 -8.68 15.36 -3.23
CA ILE A 106 -9.92 15.62 -3.93
C ILE A 106 -9.98 17.09 -4.36
N LYS A 107 -10.79 17.38 -5.37
CA LYS A 107 -11.02 18.75 -5.84
C LYS A 107 -12.48 19.12 -5.68
N VAL A 108 -12.73 20.21 -4.99
CA VAL A 108 -14.08 20.77 -4.80
C VAL A 108 -14.06 22.20 -5.31
N GLY A 109 -14.78 22.41 -6.41
CA GLY A 109 -14.68 23.67 -7.16
C GLY A 109 -13.28 23.86 -7.74
N ASP A 110 -12.60 24.91 -7.33
CA ASP A 110 -11.21 25.24 -7.73
C ASP A 110 -10.18 24.98 -6.64
N THR A 111 -10.54 24.21 -5.59
CA THR A 111 -9.73 23.98 -4.40
C THR A 111 -9.45 22.49 -4.24
N TYR A 112 -8.17 22.15 -4.05
CA TYR A 112 -7.73 20.83 -3.66
C TYR A 112 -7.79 20.70 -2.13
N TYR A 113 -8.20 19.53 -1.66
CA TYR A 113 -8.28 19.12 -0.26
C TYR A 113 -7.50 17.85 -0.04
N THR A 114 -6.85 17.74 1.11
CA THR A 114 -6.27 16.49 1.63
C THR A 114 -6.36 16.47 3.15
N TRP A 115 -6.52 15.29 3.70
CA TRP A 115 -6.46 15.02 5.14
C TRP A 115 -5.18 14.24 5.44
N TYR A 116 -4.65 14.37 6.63
CA TYR A 116 -3.37 13.74 6.97
C TYR A 116 -3.20 13.60 8.48
N SER A 117 -2.32 12.69 8.87
CA SER A 117 -1.93 12.47 10.24
C SER A 117 -1.00 13.59 10.71
N ARG A 118 -1.33 14.24 11.82
CA ARG A 118 -0.50 15.30 12.43
C ARG A 118 -0.24 15.03 13.91
N SER A 119 1.03 15.10 14.31
CA SER A 119 1.45 15.06 15.71
C SER A 119 2.62 16.00 15.95
N THR A 120 2.99 16.18 17.22
CA THR A 120 4.11 17.04 17.61
C THR A 120 5.06 16.33 18.58
N GLY A 121 6.27 16.82 18.66
CA GLY A 121 7.32 16.34 19.58
C GLY A 121 8.03 15.07 19.09
N PRO A 122 9.18 14.77 19.71
CA PRO A 122 10.00 13.62 19.38
C PRO A 122 9.36 12.29 19.82
N SER A 123 9.79 11.20 19.22
CA SER A 123 9.39 9.83 19.60
C SER A 123 10.43 9.21 20.52
N GLN A 124 9.98 8.54 21.58
CA GLN A 124 10.87 7.94 22.59
C GLN A 124 11.04 6.42 22.41
N GLY A 125 10.25 5.82 21.51
CA GLY A 125 10.20 4.36 21.38
C GLY A 125 9.56 3.70 22.60
N PHE A 126 9.58 2.37 22.63
CA PHE A 126 9.05 1.60 23.77
C PHE A 126 9.93 1.68 25.05
N GLY A 127 11.09 2.33 24.98
CA GLY A 127 11.95 2.53 26.15
C GLY A 127 11.57 3.70 27.06
N GLY A 128 10.68 4.58 26.57
CA GLY A 128 10.17 5.73 27.32
C GLY A 128 8.95 5.43 28.19
N ASP A 129 8.40 6.47 28.82
CA ASP A 129 7.11 6.37 29.52
C ASP A 129 5.96 6.39 28.50
N ILE A 130 5.56 5.23 28.04
CA ILE A 130 4.50 5.05 27.01
C ILE A 130 3.12 5.59 27.45
N ALA A 131 2.91 5.92 28.70
CA ALA A 131 1.67 6.55 29.17
C ALA A 131 1.63 8.05 28.85
N THR A 132 2.77 8.73 28.94
CA THR A 132 2.89 10.19 28.77
C THR A 132 3.66 10.62 27.54
N GLU A 133 4.56 9.78 27.03
CA GLU A 133 5.43 10.09 25.90
C GLU A 133 4.94 9.45 24.61
N LYS A 134 5.40 10.01 23.51
CA LYS A 134 5.11 9.53 22.15
C LYS A 134 6.03 8.37 21.81
N VAL A 135 5.49 7.22 21.41
CA VAL A 135 6.26 6.02 21.07
C VAL A 135 6.83 6.11 19.66
N PHE A 136 6.02 6.46 18.67
CA PHE A 136 6.38 6.56 17.26
C PHE A 136 5.91 7.89 16.65
N PRO A 137 6.38 8.26 15.45
CA PRO A 137 5.88 9.46 14.75
C PRO A 137 4.37 9.48 14.52
N TRP A 138 3.74 8.31 14.38
CA TRP A 138 2.30 8.14 14.19
C TRP A 138 1.51 7.96 15.51
N ASP A 139 2.17 8.02 16.65
CA ASP A 139 1.52 8.01 17.95
C ASP A 139 1.05 9.43 18.32
N ARG A 140 -0.08 9.52 19.01
CA ARG A 140 -0.73 10.78 19.43
C ARG A 140 -1.08 11.71 18.29
N CYS A 141 -1.34 11.14 17.12
CA CYS A 141 -1.84 11.87 15.97
C CYS A 141 -3.32 12.22 16.14
N ASP A 142 -3.65 13.37 15.59
CA ASP A 142 -5.00 13.76 15.19
C ASP A 142 -5.03 13.90 13.66
N ILE A 143 -6.21 13.83 13.04
CA ILE A 143 -6.36 14.06 11.62
C ILE A 143 -6.64 15.53 11.38
N TRP A 144 -5.76 16.15 10.60
CA TRP A 144 -5.86 17.53 10.14
C TRP A 144 -6.16 17.57 8.65
N TYR A 145 -6.54 18.74 8.14
CA TYR A 145 -6.72 18.92 6.72
C TYR A 145 -6.07 20.20 6.23
N ALA A 146 -5.75 20.21 4.94
CA ALA A 146 -5.17 21.33 4.25
C ALA A 146 -5.79 21.51 2.87
N THR A 147 -5.74 22.74 2.37
CA THR A 147 -6.23 23.15 1.07
C THR A 147 -5.12 23.72 0.20
N SER A 148 -5.33 23.67 -1.13
CA SER A 148 -4.43 24.25 -2.11
C SER A 148 -5.20 24.70 -3.36
N LYS A 149 -4.72 25.75 -4.03
CA LYS A 149 -5.24 26.19 -5.33
C LYS A 149 -4.40 25.66 -6.50
N ASP A 150 -3.17 25.25 -6.25
CA ASP A 150 -2.19 24.87 -7.27
C ASP A 150 -1.60 23.47 -7.09
N GLY A 151 -1.92 22.78 -5.99
CA GLY A 151 -1.36 21.49 -5.61
C GLY A 151 0.12 21.57 -5.20
N TRP A 152 0.68 22.77 -5.03
CA TRP A 152 2.06 23.03 -4.62
C TRP A 152 2.17 23.81 -3.33
N THR A 153 1.32 24.81 -3.15
CA THR A 153 1.26 25.64 -1.96
C THR A 153 0.05 25.24 -1.14
N TRP A 154 0.30 24.67 0.02
CA TRP A 154 -0.74 24.16 0.90
C TRP A 154 -0.90 25.02 2.13
N LYS A 155 -2.14 25.26 2.52
CA LYS A 155 -2.53 25.92 3.74
C LYS A 155 -3.17 24.91 4.68
N GLU A 156 -2.63 24.76 5.89
CA GLU A 156 -3.23 23.98 6.97
C GLU A 156 -4.47 24.72 7.48
N GLU A 157 -5.64 24.11 7.38
CA GLU A 157 -6.89 24.75 7.76
C GLU A 157 -7.25 24.43 9.23
N GLY A 158 -6.95 23.21 9.67
CA GLY A 158 -7.19 22.83 11.05
C GLY A 158 -7.48 21.36 11.29
N LEU A 159 -8.01 21.09 12.46
CA LEU A 159 -8.39 19.77 12.94
C LEU A 159 -9.65 19.28 12.25
N ALA A 160 -9.59 18.09 11.64
CA ALA A 160 -10.77 17.41 11.08
C ALA A 160 -11.32 16.35 12.06
N VAL A 161 -10.49 15.41 12.53
CA VAL A 161 -10.91 14.36 13.46
C VAL A 161 -9.93 14.31 14.63
N ALA A 162 -10.42 14.59 15.83
CA ALA A 162 -9.66 14.47 17.07
C ALA A 162 -9.62 13.01 17.54
N ARG A 163 -8.58 12.66 18.28
CA ARG A 163 -8.59 11.47 19.15
C ARG A 163 -9.84 11.44 20.02
N GLY A 164 -10.26 10.24 20.37
CA GLY A 164 -11.42 10.03 21.25
C GLY A 164 -11.19 10.44 22.69
N GLU A 165 -12.25 10.42 23.47
CA GLU A 165 -12.19 10.56 24.91
C GLU A 165 -11.45 9.37 25.55
N LYS A 166 -10.90 9.59 26.73
CA LYS A 166 -10.17 8.54 27.45
C LYS A 166 -11.02 7.29 27.65
N GLY A 167 -10.53 6.16 27.16
CA GLY A 167 -11.17 4.86 27.27
C GLY A 167 -11.91 4.41 26.01
N THR A 168 -11.99 5.26 24.97
CA THR A 168 -12.51 4.86 23.67
C THR A 168 -11.45 4.12 22.84
N PHE A 169 -11.88 3.47 21.77
CA PHE A 169 -10.99 2.66 20.90
C PHE A 169 -9.94 3.49 20.14
N ASP A 170 -10.06 4.80 20.15
CA ASP A 170 -9.25 5.76 19.40
C ASP A 170 -8.68 6.89 20.28
N ASP A 171 -8.66 6.72 21.60
CA ASP A 171 -8.24 7.76 22.55
C ASP A 171 -6.74 8.05 22.52
N ARG A 172 -5.91 7.16 21.97
CA ARG A 172 -4.47 7.31 21.90
C ARG A 172 -3.99 7.97 20.61
N SER A 173 -4.51 7.51 19.46
CA SER A 173 -4.09 8.04 18.16
C SER A 173 -5.13 7.74 17.09
N VAL A 174 -5.35 8.71 16.18
CA VAL A 174 -6.08 8.56 14.92
C VAL A 174 -5.16 9.03 13.80
N PHE A 175 -4.92 8.15 12.79
CA PHE A 175 -3.89 8.38 11.78
C PHE A 175 -4.11 7.53 10.52
N THR A 176 -3.28 7.71 9.49
CA THR A 176 -3.37 7.03 8.19
C THR A 176 -4.79 7.09 7.65
N VAL A 177 -5.17 8.30 7.24
CA VAL A 177 -6.54 8.60 6.80
C VAL A 177 -6.69 8.45 5.30
N GLU A 178 -7.86 8.00 4.86
CA GLU A 178 -8.29 8.05 3.46
C GLU A 178 -9.66 8.71 3.35
N CYS A 179 -9.90 9.39 2.21
CA CYS A 179 -11.15 10.12 1.95
C CYS A 179 -11.89 9.54 0.75
N LEU A 180 -13.15 9.17 0.93
CA LEU A 180 -14.10 8.84 -0.12
C LEU A 180 -15.16 9.92 -0.25
N PRO A 181 -15.20 10.75 -1.33
CA PRO A 181 -16.37 11.51 -1.72
C PRO A 181 -17.41 10.57 -2.34
N HIS A 182 -18.63 10.59 -1.84
CA HIS A 182 -19.72 9.77 -2.38
C HIS A 182 -21.08 10.39 -2.08
N ASP A 183 -21.96 10.51 -3.09
CA ASP A 183 -23.33 11.05 -3.00
C ASP A 183 -23.42 12.36 -2.20
N GLY A 184 -22.55 13.32 -2.53
CA GLY A 184 -22.53 14.65 -1.92
C GLY A 184 -22.05 14.67 -0.46
N LYS A 185 -21.49 13.57 0.02
CA LYS A 185 -20.88 13.43 1.35
C LYS A 185 -19.42 13.04 1.22
N TYR A 186 -18.70 13.22 2.33
CA TYR A 186 -17.29 12.86 2.48
C TYR A 186 -17.15 11.89 3.64
N TYR A 187 -16.42 10.78 3.41
CA TYR A 187 -16.19 9.75 4.41
C TYR A 187 -14.68 9.63 4.64
N LEU A 188 -14.26 9.85 5.88
CA LEU A 188 -12.87 9.64 6.30
C LEU A 188 -12.79 8.31 7.02
N THR A 189 -12.02 7.37 6.48
CA THR A 189 -11.62 6.16 7.18
C THR A 189 -10.20 6.33 7.70
N TYR A 190 -9.92 5.87 8.91
CA TYR A 190 -8.62 6.08 9.54
C TYR A 190 -8.28 4.96 10.50
N GLN A 191 -6.99 4.76 10.69
CA GLN A 191 -6.47 3.83 11.68
C GLN A 191 -6.56 4.42 13.08
N THR A 192 -6.82 3.55 14.07
CA THR A 192 -6.95 3.95 15.48
C THR A 192 -6.11 3.10 16.40
N VAL A 193 -5.71 3.70 17.51
CA VAL A 193 -5.15 3.04 18.68
C VAL A 193 -5.84 3.57 19.92
N GLY A 194 -6.36 2.68 20.76
CA GLY A 194 -6.93 3.01 22.06
C GLY A 194 -6.00 2.61 23.21
N GLY A 195 -6.08 3.37 24.29
CA GLY A 195 -5.31 3.11 25.51
C GLY A 195 -3.82 3.39 25.39
N ARG A 196 -2.97 2.47 25.88
CA ARG A 196 -1.52 2.60 25.86
C ARG A 196 -0.95 2.04 24.55
N TYR A 197 0.00 2.73 23.96
CA TYR A 197 0.69 2.24 22.75
C TYR A 197 1.74 1.19 23.10
N GLU A 198 1.31 -0.04 23.33
CA GLU A 198 2.14 -1.19 23.68
C GLU A 198 2.48 -2.05 22.46
N VAL A 199 3.45 -2.95 22.59
CA VAL A 199 3.88 -3.85 21.49
C VAL A 199 2.71 -4.68 20.96
N ARG A 200 1.83 -5.14 21.85
CA ARG A 200 0.67 -5.97 21.52
C ARG A 200 -0.64 -5.18 21.37
N VAL A 201 -0.58 -3.86 21.28
CA VAL A 201 -1.80 -3.05 21.12
C VAL A 201 -2.52 -3.39 19.82
N LYS A 202 -3.85 -3.47 19.89
CA LYS A 202 -4.70 -3.61 18.69
C LYS A 202 -4.76 -2.30 17.92
N ASN A 203 -4.85 -2.42 16.62
CA ASN A 203 -5.25 -1.32 15.75
C ASN A 203 -6.58 -1.68 15.11
N GLN A 204 -7.45 -0.69 14.98
CA GLN A 204 -8.79 -0.82 14.41
C GLN A 204 -9.02 0.29 13.39
N VAL A 205 -10.09 0.24 12.63
CA VAL A 205 -10.47 1.26 11.68
C VAL A 205 -11.66 2.03 12.20
N GLY A 206 -11.49 3.34 12.33
CA GLY A 206 -12.56 4.29 12.65
C GLY A 206 -13.08 4.99 11.39
N MET A 207 -14.18 5.70 11.53
CA MET A 207 -14.81 6.49 10.47
C MET A 207 -15.40 7.77 11.00
N ALA A 208 -15.30 8.83 10.18
CA ALA A 208 -16.06 10.06 10.32
C ALA A 208 -16.66 10.46 8.97
N TRP A 209 -17.78 11.17 8.98
CA TRP A 209 -18.41 11.67 7.75
C TRP A 209 -18.89 13.11 7.89
N SER A 210 -19.03 13.80 6.76
CA SER A 210 -19.54 15.16 6.69
C SER A 210 -20.25 15.42 5.35
N GLU A 211 -21.11 16.42 5.31
CA GLU A 211 -21.69 16.96 4.06
C GLU A 211 -20.79 18.00 3.38
N ASN A 212 -19.75 18.45 4.09
CA ASN A 212 -18.80 19.44 3.57
C ASN A 212 -17.36 18.96 3.79
N PRO A 213 -16.43 19.26 2.88
CA PRO A 213 -15.03 18.86 3.04
C PRO A 213 -14.34 19.53 4.24
N ASP A 214 -14.86 20.70 4.65
CA ASP A 214 -14.36 21.43 5.84
C ASP A 214 -14.99 20.92 7.15
N GLY A 215 -15.95 19.99 7.09
CA GLY A 215 -16.74 19.57 8.23
C GLY A 215 -18.02 20.40 8.45
N PRO A 216 -18.64 20.36 9.64
CA PRO A 216 -18.22 19.59 10.79
C PRO A 216 -18.27 18.08 10.55
N TRP A 217 -17.34 17.34 11.14
CA TRP A 217 -17.22 15.89 11.00
C TRP A 217 -17.99 15.17 12.11
N THR A 218 -18.82 14.20 11.73
CA THR A 218 -19.50 13.29 12.65
C THR A 218 -18.69 12.01 12.74
N LYS A 219 -18.05 11.78 13.87
CA LYS A 219 -17.29 10.57 14.16
C LYS A 219 -18.21 9.46 14.64
N LEU A 220 -17.94 8.22 14.21
CA LEU A 220 -18.64 7.04 14.75
C LEU A 220 -18.04 6.66 16.12
N ASP A 221 -18.89 6.22 17.04
CA ASP A 221 -18.49 5.86 18.41
C ASP A 221 -17.79 4.50 18.49
N GLU A 222 -17.98 3.64 17.47
CA GLU A 222 -17.43 2.30 17.40
C GLU A 222 -16.59 2.11 16.14
N PRO A 223 -15.55 1.25 16.16
CA PRO A 223 -14.77 0.94 14.97
C PRO A 223 -15.61 0.24 13.91
N ILE A 224 -15.43 0.62 12.65
CA ILE A 224 -16.10 -0.04 11.51
C ILE A 224 -15.44 -1.37 11.12
N LEU A 225 -14.19 -1.59 11.52
CA LEU A 225 -13.46 -2.85 11.31
C LEU A 225 -12.51 -3.12 12.47
N SER A 226 -12.51 -4.38 12.93
CA SER A 226 -11.64 -4.87 14.01
C SER A 226 -10.84 -6.09 13.55
N PRO A 227 -9.68 -6.38 14.18
CA PRO A 227 -8.94 -7.61 13.96
C PRO A 227 -9.80 -8.85 14.16
N ALA A 228 -9.41 -9.98 13.58
CA ALA A 228 -10.06 -11.26 13.83
C ALA A 228 -9.92 -11.72 15.29
N ASP A 229 -8.84 -11.31 15.93
CA ASP A 229 -8.57 -11.57 17.37
C ASP A 229 -8.68 -13.06 17.76
N ASN A 230 -8.38 -13.95 16.83
CA ASN A 230 -8.50 -15.41 16.98
C ASN A 230 -7.13 -16.11 17.09
N GLY A 231 -6.08 -15.34 17.28
CA GLY A 231 -4.75 -15.81 17.69
C GLY A 231 -4.66 -15.95 19.22
N VAL A 232 -3.56 -16.52 19.72
CA VAL A 232 -3.31 -16.71 21.15
C VAL A 232 -1.87 -16.27 21.47
N TRP A 233 -1.73 -15.28 22.33
CA TRP A 233 -0.44 -14.84 22.84
C TRP A 233 0.16 -15.86 23.83
N LYS A 234 1.47 -16.06 23.78
CA LYS A 234 2.20 -16.84 24.76
C LYS A 234 2.62 -15.96 25.93
N GLY A 235 2.05 -16.22 27.11
CA GLY A 235 2.36 -15.45 28.31
C GLY A 235 1.92 -13.97 28.22
N THR A 236 2.41 -13.16 29.16
CA THR A 236 2.04 -11.75 29.34
C THR A 236 3.11 -10.73 28.92
N ALA A 237 4.29 -11.18 28.50
CA ALA A 237 5.36 -10.30 28.05
C ALA A 237 4.93 -9.52 26.80
N GLN A 238 5.36 -8.25 26.71
CA GLN A 238 5.14 -7.41 25.53
C GLN A 238 6.11 -7.80 24.39
N ASP A 239 5.97 -9.02 23.89
CA ASP A 239 6.73 -9.58 22.78
C ASP A 239 5.75 -9.98 21.66
N ARG A 240 5.85 -9.31 20.50
CA ARG A 240 4.96 -9.55 19.34
C ARG A 240 5.15 -10.91 18.68
N PHE A 241 6.28 -11.57 18.92
CA PHE A 241 6.60 -12.88 18.33
C PHE A 241 6.24 -14.06 19.23
N ALA A 242 5.98 -13.80 20.52
CA ALA A 242 5.62 -14.83 21.48
C ALA A 242 4.14 -15.21 21.36
N VAL A 243 3.82 -16.15 20.48
CA VAL A 243 2.46 -16.65 20.23
C VAL A 243 2.38 -18.18 20.41
N GLU A 244 1.22 -18.67 20.84
CA GLU A 244 0.87 -20.08 20.82
C GLU A 244 0.10 -20.43 19.53
N LYS A 245 -0.73 -19.49 19.04
CA LYS A 245 -1.50 -19.59 17.81
C LYS A 245 -1.51 -18.25 17.11
N LYS A 246 -1.14 -18.22 15.82
CA LYS A 246 -1.11 -16.97 15.03
C LYS A 246 -2.48 -16.41 14.70
N GLY A 247 -3.48 -17.27 14.47
CA GLY A 247 -4.80 -16.84 13.98
C GLY A 247 -4.80 -16.46 12.51
N ASP A 248 -5.80 -15.71 12.07
CA ASP A 248 -5.97 -15.22 10.72
C ASP A 248 -4.90 -14.17 10.37
N PHE A 249 -4.76 -13.84 9.07
CA PHE A 249 -3.75 -12.89 8.58
C PHE A 249 -3.85 -11.50 9.25
N ASP A 250 -5.02 -11.15 9.77
CA ASP A 250 -5.35 -9.90 10.45
C ASP A 250 -5.74 -10.09 11.93
N SER A 251 -5.22 -11.15 12.57
CA SER A 251 -5.58 -11.50 13.95
C SER A 251 -5.11 -10.48 14.99
N HIS A 252 -4.10 -9.66 14.68
CA HIS A 252 -3.55 -8.67 15.60
C HIS A 252 -4.03 -7.24 15.31
N LYS A 253 -3.94 -6.81 14.04
CA LYS A 253 -4.28 -5.43 13.65
C LYS A 253 -4.96 -5.38 12.29
N VAL A 254 -5.86 -4.41 12.16
CA VAL A 254 -6.39 -3.90 10.89
C VAL A 254 -6.10 -2.41 10.83
N HIS A 255 -5.45 -1.96 9.75
CA HIS A 255 -4.96 -0.60 9.63
C HIS A 255 -4.79 -0.17 8.17
N ASP A 256 -4.33 1.08 7.95
CA ASP A 256 -4.12 1.69 6.65
C ASP A 256 -5.34 1.50 5.71
N PRO A 257 -6.54 1.95 6.12
CA PRO A 257 -7.77 1.72 5.37
C PRO A 257 -7.81 2.55 4.07
N CYS A 258 -8.43 1.98 3.02
CA CYS A 258 -8.81 2.69 1.81
C CYS A 258 -10.22 2.27 1.40
N LEU A 259 -11.15 3.22 1.43
CA LEU A 259 -12.57 2.98 1.13
C LEU A 259 -12.88 3.35 -0.31
N MET A 260 -13.55 2.46 -1.04
CA MET A 260 -14.01 2.65 -2.42
C MET A 260 -15.48 2.26 -2.58
N ALA A 261 -16.24 3.05 -3.33
CA ALA A 261 -17.55 2.65 -3.84
C ALA A 261 -17.35 1.85 -5.14
N TYR A 262 -17.84 0.62 -5.21
CA TYR A 262 -17.67 -0.25 -6.36
C TYR A 262 -18.81 -1.27 -6.46
N ASN A 263 -19.41 -1.44 -7.64
CA ASN A 263 -20.51 -2.38 -7.90
C ASN A 263 -21.67 -2.24 -6.88
N ASP A 264 -22.15 -1.02 -6.67
CA ASP A 264 -23.23 -0.68 -5.74
C ASP A 264 -22.97 -1.09 -4.28
N LYS A 265 -21.70 -1.29 -3.92
CA LYS A 265 -21.23 -1.63 -2.58
C LYS A 265 -20.03 -0.77 -2.20
N PHE A 266 -19.63 -0.89 -0.92
CA PHE A 266 -18.48 -0.21 -0.36
C PHE A 266 -17.41 -1.24 0.02
N TYR A 267 -16.26 -1.12 -0.61
CA TYR A 267 -15.10 -1.98 -0.43
C TYR A 267 -14.09 -1.26 0.46
N LEU A 268 -13.94 -1.72 1.68
CA LEU A 268 -12.92 -1.23 2.61
C LEU A 268 -11.70 -2.14 2.50
N TYR A 269 -10.70 -1.67 1.76
CA TYR A 269 -9.39 -2.31 1.72
C TYR A 269 -8.60 -1.95 2.96
N TYR A 270 -7.82 -2.89 3.48
CA TYR A 270 -7.06 -2.67 4.71
C TYR A 270 -5.80 -3.54 4.74
N LYS A 271 -4.83 -3.09 5.51
CA LYS A 271 -3.65 -3.89 5.87
C LYS A 271 -3.97 -4.76 7.07
N GLY A 272 -3.68 -6.05 7.00
CA GLY A 272 -3.74 -7.00 8.10
C GLY A 272 -2.36 -7.31 8.68
N GLU A 273 -2.26 -7.36 9.99
CA GLU A 273 -1.06 -7.80 10.72
C GLU A 273 -1.42 -9.01 11.59
N GLN A 274 -0.74 -10.12 11.36
CA GLN A 274 -0.97 -11.37 12.08
C GLN A 274 -0.24 -11.37 13.42
N MET A 275 -0.77 -12.01 14.44
CA MET A 275 -0.04 -12.29 15.69
C MET A 275 1.21 -13.12 15.36
N GLY A 276 2.35 -12.76 15.92
CA GLY A 276 3.60 -13.48 15.69
C GLY A 276 4.09 -13.43 14.24
N GLU A 277 3.77 -12.35 13.50
CA GLU A 277 4.26 -12.16 12.13
C GLU A 277 5.78 -12.23 12.07
N GLU A 278 6.29 -12.79 10.99
CA GLU A 278 7.73 -12.97 10.78
C GLU A 278 8.24 -12.04 9.70
N ILE A 279 9.54 -11.78 9.71
CA ILE A 279 10.25 -11.18 8.58
C ILE A 279 10.62 -12.30 7.63
N THR A 280 10.05 -12.26 6.42
CA THR A 280 10.30 -13.22 5.36
C THR A 280 11.04 -12.56 4.19
N PHE A 281 11.28 -13.33 3.12
CA PHE A 281 11.81 -12.75 1.89
C PHE A 281 10.91 -11.61 1.40
N GLY A 282 11.51 -10.45 1.23
CA GLY A 282 10.81 -9.24 0.80
C GLY A 282 10.43 -8.27 1.91
N GLY A 283 10.51 -8.65 3.19
CA GLY A 283 10.21 -7.81 4.35
C GLY A 283 9.25 -8.44 5.35
N ARG A 284 8.44 -7.64 6.02
CA ARG A 284 7.44 -8.10 6.99
C ARG A 284 6.35 -8.92 6.29
N GLN A 285 5.78 -9.89 7.01
CA GLN A 285 4.68 -10.73 6.54
C GLN A 285 3.33 -10.01 6.69
N ILE A 286 3.18 -8.90 5.97
CA ILE A 286 1.97 -8.08 5.94
C ILE A 286 1.19 -8.37 4.66
N ARG A 287 -0.14 -8.35 4.73
CA ARG A 287 -1.03 -8.65 3.61
C ARG A 287 -2.23 -7.70 3.60
N HIS A 288 -2.84 -7.52 2.45
CA HIS A 288 -4.08 -6.78 2.35
C HIS A 288 -5.29 -7.71 2.43
N GLY A 289 -6.36 -7.19 3.02
CA GLY A 289 -7.69 -7.75 2.99
C GLY A 289 -8.70 -6.74 2.47
N VAL A 290 -9.91 -7.20 2.25
CA VAL A 290 -11.08 -6.37 1.93
C VAL A 290 -12.27 -6.79 2.78
N ALA A 291 -13.03 -5.79 3.25
CA ALA A 291 -14.32 -5.97 3.88
C ALA A 291 -15.36 -5.18 3.08
N ILE A 292 -16.57 -5.73 2.93
CA ILE A 292 -17.59 -5.21 2.01
C ILE A 292 -18.86 -4.90 2.78
N ALA A 293 -19.50 -3.79 2.46
CA ALA A 293 -20.77 -3.35 3.03
C ALA A 293 -21.73 -2.83 1.93
N ASP A 294 -23.02 -2.83 2.23
CA ASP A 294 -24.05 -2.22 1.37
C ASP A 294 -24.26 -0.71 1.67
N ASN A 295 -23.66 -0.23 2.75
CA ASN A 295 -23.74 1.17 3.19
C ASN A 295 -22.34 1.68 3.55
N PRO A 296 -22.01 2.96 3.24
CA PRO A 296 -20.67 3.49 3.54
C PRO A 296 -20.33 3.48 5.04
N LEU A 297 -21.33 3.53 5.92
CA LEU A 297 -21.15 3.45 7.38
C LEU A 297 -21.09 2.00 7.90
N GLY A 298 -21.19 0.99 7.03
CA GLY A 298 -21.18 -0.43 7.38
C GLY A 298 -22.58 -1.02 7.62
N PRO A 299 -22.68 -2.20 8.24
CA PRO A 299 -21.57 -3.00 8.77
C PRO A 299 -20.70 -3.62 7.68
N TYR A 300 -19.39 -3.64 7.89
CA TYR A 300 -18.43 -4.24 6.98
C TYR A 300 -18.18 -5.71 7.30
N VAL A 301 -18.31 -6.57 6.28
CA VAL A 301 -18.08 -8.01 6.40
C VAL A 301 -16.79 -8.37 5.65
N LYS A 302 -15.83 -8.95 6.37
CA LYS A 302 -14.56 -9.41 5.78
C LYS A 302 -14.81 -10.45 4.69
N SER A 303 -14.15 -10.28 3.55
CA SER A 303 -14.25 -11.23 2.45
C SER A 303 -13.72 -12.62 2.84
N LYS A 304 -14.43 -13.67 2.43
CA LYS A 304 -13.96 -15.05 2.60
C LYS A 304 -12.70 -15.38 1.77
N TYR A 305 -12.35 -14.52 0.83
CA TYR A 305 -11.16 -14.67 -0.01
C TYR A 305 -9.91 -14.00 0.58
N ASN A 306 -10.06 -13.34 1.73
CA ASN A 306 -8.89 -12.73 2.40
C ASN A 306 -7.84 -13.78 2.81
N PRO A 307 -6.55 -13.44 2.71
CA PRO A 307 -5.99 -12.18 2.22
C PRO A 307 -6.02 -12.09 0.69
N ILE A 308 -6.16 -10.87 0.14
CA ILE A 308 -6.25 -10.60 -1.30
C ILE A 308 -4.90 -10.22 -1.93
N SER A 309 -3.85 -10.10 -1.15
CA SER A 309 -2.47 -9.88 -1.61
C SER A 309 -1.47 -10.64 -0.73
N ASN A 310 -0.26 -10.86 -1.25
CA ASN A 310 0.84 -11.47 -0.50
C ASN A 310 1.84 -10.43 0.05
N SER A 311 1.54 -9.16 -0.11
CA SER A 311 2.41 -8.04 0.23
C SER A 311 1.58 -6.82 0.56
N GLY A 312 2.24 -5.81 1.02
CA GLY A 312 1.68 -4.48 1.12
C GLY A 312 2.00 -3.79 2.42
N HIS A 313 1.79 -2.51 2.42
CA HIS A 313 1.80 -1.66 3.59
C HIS A 313 0.59 -0.73 3.46
N GLU A 314 0.75 0.54 3.18
CA GLU A 314 -0.38 1.39 2.81
C GLU A 314 -0.95 0.89 1.47
N ILE A 315 -2.27 0.65 1.43
CA ILE A 315 -2.95 0.28 0.19
C ILE A 315 -3.48 1.51 -0.52
N CYS A 316 -3.26 1.56 -1.82
CA CYS A 316 -3.70 2.64 -2.66
C CYS A 316 -4.43 2.02 -3.85
N VAL A 317 -5.72 2.27 -3.96
CA VAL A 317 -6.60 1.69 -5.00
C VAL A 317 -7.33 2.75 -5.80
N TRP A 318 -7.68 2.42 -7.06
CA TRP A 318 -8.43 3.29 -7.96
C TRP A 318 -9.26 2.46 -8.96
N HIS A 319 -10.30 3.08 -9.55
CA HIS A 319 -11.08 2.45 -10.60
C HIS A 319 -10.31 2.41 -11.91
N HIS A 320 -10.42 1.32 -12.65
CA HIS A 320 -9.93 1.21 -14.01
C HIS A 320 -10.60 0.05 -14.74
N ASP A 321 -11.12 0.33 -15.95
CA ASP A 321 -11.66 -0.66 -16.90
C ASP A 321 -12.67 -1.61 -16.23
N GLY A 322 -13.64 -1.02 -15.50
CA GLY A 322 -14.69 -1.75 -14.80
C GLY A 322 -14.22 -2.57 -13.60
N GLY A 323 -12.95 -2.48 -13.22
CA GLY A 323 -12.35 -3.15 -12.07
C GLY A 323 -11.64 -2.19 -11.12
N ILE A 324 -10.85 -2.74 -10.23
CA ILE A 324 -10.03 -2.00 -9.27
C ILE A 324 -8.56 -2.26 -9.52
N ALA A 325 -7.79 -1.20 -9.70
CA ALA A 325 -6.33 -1.25 -9.71
C ALA A 325 -5.77 -0.93 -8.32
N ALA A 326 -4.59 -1.45 -8.01
CA ALA A 326 -3.91 -1.24 -6.74
C ALA A 326 -2.41 -1.04 -6.93
N LEU A 327 -1.81 -0.13 -6.15
CA LEU A 327 -0.37 -0.07 -5.96
C LEU A 327 -0.02 -0.75 -4.63
N VAL A 328 0.82 -1.78 -4.73
CA VAL A 328 1.35 -2.51 -3.57
C VAL A 328 2.81 -2.08 -3.38
N THR A 329 3.11 -1.34 -2.32
CA THR A 329 4.40 -0.67 -2.15
C THR A 329 5.43 -1.51 -1.39
N THR A 330 5.46 -1.43 -0.09
CA THR A 330 6.47 -2.04 0.76
C THR A 330 6.04 -3.39 1.30
N ASP A 331 6.99 -4.13 1.81
CA ASP A 331 6.85 -5.41 2.50
C ASP A 331 6.27 -6.56 1.65
N GLY A 332 6.85 -7.73 1.81
CA GLY A 332 6.45 -8.96 1.16
C GLY A 332 7.00 -9.17 -0.26
N PRO A 333 6.73 -10.36 -0.85
CA PRO A 333 7.34 -10.78 -2.11
C PRO A 333 6.77 -10.06 -3.35
N GLU A 334 5.56 -9.49 -3.28
CA GLU A 334 4.88 -8.80 -4.39
C GLU A 334 4.96 -7.27 -4.28
N LYS A 335 5.82 -6.74 -3.41
CA LYS A 335 6.02 -5.30 -3.24
C LYS A 335 6.50 -4.63 -4.52
N ASN A 336 6.21 -3.32 -4.63
CA ASN A 336 6.50 -2.49 -5.81
C ASN A 336 5.80 -2.99 -7.07
N THR A 337 4.57 -3.46 -6.96
CA THR A 337 3.75 -3.87 -8.10
C THR A 337 2.50 -3.01 -8.23
N ILE A 338 2.07 -2.83 -9.48
CA ILE A 338 0.71 -2.42 -9.79
C ILE A 338 -0.05 -3.69 -10.15
N GLN A 339 -1.21 -3.85 -9.54
CA GLN A 339 -2.09 -5.00 -9.71
C GLN A 339 -3.48 -4.50 -10.13
N TRP A 340 -4.28 -5.36 -10.75
CA TRP A 340 -5.64 -5.06 -11.17
C TRP A 340 -6.55 -6.28 -10.98
N ALA A 341 -7.77 -6.05 -10.53
CA ALA A 341 -8.79 -7.05 -10.30
C ALA A 341 -10.11 -6.65 -10.97
N PRO A 342 -10.72 -7.52 -11.81
CA PRO A 342 -12.00 -7.24 -12.44
C PRO A 342 -13.18 -7.24 -11.46
N ASP A 343 -12.99 -7.81 -10.26
CA ASP A 343 -13.98 -7.97 -9.21
C ASP A 343 -13.62 -7.24 -7.91
N GLY A 344 -12.49 -6.52 -7.90
CA GLY A 344 -11.97 -5.84 -6.72
C GLY A 344 -11.40 -6.78 -5.63
N ILE A 345 -11.25 -8.08 -5.92
CA ILE A 345 -10.81 -9.11 -4.97
C ILE A 345 -9.62 -9.92 -5.52
N ASN A 346 -9.74 -10.39 -6.76
CA ASN A 346 -8.76 -11.27 -7.38
C ASN A 346 -7.75 -10.47 -8.21
N PHE A 347 -6.73 -9.94 -7.54
CA PHE A 347 -5.72 -9.07 -8.13
C PHE A 347 -4.67 -9.85 -8.90
N GLU A 348 -4.40 -9.42 -10.13
CA GLU A 348 -3.31 -9.89 -10.99
C GLU A 348 -2.22 -8.83 -11.10
N ILE A 349 -0.95 -9.25 -11.05
CA ILE A 349 0.18 -8.34 -11.21
C ILE A 349 0.25 -7.87 -12.68
N LYS A 350 0.22 -6.56 -12.88
CA LYS A 350 0.31 -5.91 -14.20
C LYS A 350 1.67 -5.29 -14.48
N SER A 351 2.37 -4.81 -13.45
CA SER A 351 3.69 -4.19 -13.61
C SER A 351 4.49 -4.23 -12.32
N TYR A 352 5.82 -4.24 -12.46
CA TYR A 352 6.75 -3.97 -11.38
C TYR A 352 7.24 -2.51 -11.48
N VAL A 353 7.02 -1.72 -10.43
CA VAL A 353 7.25 -0.28 -10.38
C VAL A 353 8.20 0.09 -9.21
N PRO A 354 9.50 -0.19 -9.33
CA PRO A 354 10.45 0.07 -8.26
C PRO A 354 10.53 1.56 -7.95
N GLY A 355 10.65 1.89 -6.66
CA GLY A 355 10.78 3.28 -6.22
C GLY A 355 9.47 4.06 -6.20
N ALA A 356 8.32 3.38 -6.26
CA ALA A 356 7.04 4.02 -6.02
C ALA A 356 7.02 4.71 -4.65
N PRO A 357 6.40 5.90 -4.55
CA PRO A 357 6.27 6.59 -3.27
C PRO A 357 5.45 5.76 -2.27
N HIS A 358 5.69 5.97 -0.98
CA HIS A 358 4.93 5.33 0.10
C HIS A 358 3.79 6.22 0.56
N ALA A 359 2.76 5.63 1.17
CA ALA A 359 1.61 6.36 1.71
C ALA A 359 1.05 7.38 0.70
N ILE A 360 0.57 6.87 -0.44
CA ILE A 360 0.19 7.69 -1.58
C ILE A 360 -1.24 8.21 -1.42
N GLY A 361 -1.37 9.54 -1.42
CA GLY A 361 -2.62 10.23 -1.66
C GLY A 361 -2.81 10.53 -3.15
N LEU A 362 -3.65 9.76 -3.83
CA LEU A 362 -3.95 9.92 -5.27
C LEU A 362 -4.80 11.15 -5.56
N LEU A 363 -4.62 11.73 -6.75
CA LEU A 363 -5.54 12.76 -7.25
C LEU A 363 -6.81 12.12 -7.82
N ARG A 364 -7.91 12.13 -7.08
CA ARG A 364 -9.18 11.48 -7.47
C ARG A 364 -9.87 12.07 -8.69
N GLU A 365 -9.52 13.29 -9.12
CA GLU A 365 -10.04 13.89 -10.35
C GLU A 365 -9.77 13.04 -11.60
N ASN A 366 -8.76 12.19 -11.55
CA ASN A 366 -8.36 11.30 -12.65
C ASN A 366 -8.77 9.82 -12.43
N ASP A 367 -9.66 9.56 -11.48
CA ASP A 367 -10.16 8.19 -11.24
C ASP A 367 -10.98 7.68 -12.45
N ASP A 368 -10.94 6.38 -12.74
CA ASP A 368 -11.62 5.71 -13.85
C ASP A 368 -11.26 6.25 -15.26
N SER A 369 -10.03 6.69 -15.45
CA SER A 369 -9.52 7.08 -16.77
C SER A 369 -9.22 5.85 -17.65
N ASP A 370 -9.34 6.00 -18.99
CA ASP A 370 -8.89 4.99 -19.97
C ASP A 370 -7.39 4.67 -19.84
N ASP A 371 -6.60 5.62 -19.36
CA ASP A 371 -5.22 5.39 -18.97
C ASP A 371 -5.16 4.90 -17.51
N PRO A 372 -4.70 3.63 -17.26
CA PRO A 372 -4.67 3.05 -15.92
C PRO A 372 -3.83 3.82 -14.91
N LEU A 373 -2.92 4.67 -15.38
CA LEU A 373 -2.00 5.43 -14.54
C LEU A 373 -2.21 6.95 -14.59
N LYS A 374 -3.31 7.41 -15.18
CA LYS A 374 -3.65 8.84 -15.22
C LYS A 374 -3.77 9.43 -13.82
N ILE A 375 -4.36 8.68 -12.91
CA ILE A 375 -4.51 9.04 -11.49
C ILE A 375 -3.18 9.26 -10.78
N MET A 376 -2.08 8.69 -11.32
CA MET A 376 -0.73 8.82 -10.77
C MET A 376 0.09 9.93 -11.44
N GLU A 377 -0.50 10.81 -12.24
CA GLU A 377 0.22 11.96 -12.79
C GLU A 377 0.81 12.82 -11.68
N TRP A 378 0.07 13.03 -10.60
CA TRP A 378 0.60 13.60 -9.38
C TRP A 378 -0.30 13.26 -8.18
N GLY A 379 0.25 13.42 -7.02
CA GLY A 379 -0.43 13.27 -5.74
C GLY A 379 0.51 13.59 -4.61
N LEU A 380 0.13 13.19 -3.43
CA LEU A 380 0.88 13.42 -2.21
C LEU A 380 1.48 12.12 -1.66
N THR A 381 2.58 12.24 -0.95
CA THR A 381 3.27 11.16 -0.25
C THR A 381 3.95 11.75 0.98
N HIS A 382 4.48 10.91 1.85
CA HIS A 382 5.34 11.42 2.91
C HIS A 382 6.81 11.04 2.69
N LYS A 383 7.71 11.74 3.37
CA LYS A 383 9.14 11.46 3.43
C LYS A 383 9.64 11.63 4.86
N TYR A 384 10.47 10.71 5.29
CA TYR A 384 11.25 10.85 6.52
C TYR A 384 12.34 11.90 6.32
N VAL A 385 12.33 12.96 7.14
CA VAL A 385 13.43 13.90 7.29
C VAL A 385 14.40 13.35 8.31
N SER A 386 13.86 12.80 9.40
CA SER A 386 14.54 11.98 10.41
C SER A 386 13.58 10.88 10.86
N TYR A 387 14.01 10.02 11.78
CA TYR A 387 13.09 9.04 12.38
C TYR A 387 11.88 9.72 13.02
N ASP A 388 12.09 10.83 13.73
CA ASP A 388 11.04 11.51 14.48
C ASP A 388 10.13 12.39 13.63
N TYR A 389 10.65 12.93 12.52
CA TYR A 389 9.94 13.94 11.74
C TYR A 389 9.73 13.50 10.30
N GLN A 390 8.51 13.70 9.84
CA GLN A 390 8.07 13.39 8.49
C GLN A 390 7.37 14.61 7.91
N ILE A 391 7.50 14.78 6.60
CA ILE A 391 6.87 15.85 5.84
C ILE A 391 6.05 15.26 4.70
N ILE A 392 5.00 15.96 4.31
CA ILE A 392 4.26 15.64 3.09
C ILE A 392 5.01 16.23 1.89
N ARG A 393 5.09 15.45 0.82
CA ARG A 393 5.69 15.82 -0.46
C ARG A 393 4.71 15.60 -1.60
N ARG A 394 4.90 16.29 -2.70
CA ARG A 394 4.27 15.97 -3.97
C ARG A 394 5.08 14.90 -4.69
N PHE A 395 4.42 13.89 -5.24
CA PHE A 395 5.01 13.05 -6.26
C PHE A 395 4.44 13.41 -7.62
N GLU A 396 5.21 13.19 -8.67
CA GLU A 396 4.77 13.23 -10.06
C GLU A 396 5.20 11.96 -10.74
N GLY A 397 4.24 11.30 -11.39
CA GLY A 397 4.46 10.15 -12.25
C GLY A 397 4.81 10.63 -13.66
N ALA A 398 5.88 10.09 -14.22
CA ALA A 398 6.27 10.34 -15.61
C ALA A 398 6.37 9.01 -16.35
N ARG A 399 5.63 8.90 -17.45
CA ARG A 399 5.96 7.90 -18.46
C ARG A 399 7.11 8.46 -19.27
N LYS A 400 8.23 7.78 -19.31
CA LYS A 400 9.20 8.07 -20.35
C LYS A 400 8.50 7.78 -21.69
N GLU A 401 8.35 8.79 -22.53
CA GLU A 401 8.21 8.57 -23.97
C GLU A 401 9.48 7.82 -24.41
N ARG A 402 9.49 6.53 -24.24
CA ARG A 402 10.43 5.71 -25.00
C ARG A 402 9.89 5.71 -26.41
N HIS A 403 10.75 6.04 -27.35
CA HIS A 403 10.51 5.69 -28.74
C HIS A 403 9.97 4.25 -28.72
N ARG A 404 8.71 4.08 -29.09
CA ARG A 404 8.12 2.74 -29.16
C ARG A 404 9.01 1.96 -30.09
N ALA A 405 9.73 0.98 -29.57
CA ALA A 405 10.25 -0.06 -30.41
C ALA A 405 9.06 -0.57 -31.25
N LYS A 406 9.07 -0.24 -32.54
CA LYS A 406 8.00 -0.61 -33.47
C LYS A 406 8.21 -2.08 -33.80
N GLY A 407 7.99 -2.97 -32.87
CA GLY A 407 8.21 -4.34 -33.27
C GLY A 407 7.88 -5.30 -32.14
N VAL A 408 7.10 -6.07 -32.39
CA VAL A 408 6.44 -7.33 -32.10
C VAL A 408 4.96 -7.04 -31.90
N LYS A 409 4.19 -7.16 -32.95
CA LYS A 409 2.74 -7.28 -32.84
C LYS A 409 2.46 -8.64 -32.22
N THR A 410 2.05 -8.68 -30.99
CA THR A 410 1.25 -9.80 -30.48
C THR A 410 -0.17 -9.56 -30.96
N GLU A 411 -0.62 -10.36 -31.94
CA GLU A 411 -2.04 -10.54 -32.22
C GLU A 411 -2.69 -11.36 -31.12
#